data_e1955ae699c97930b2aa80002cfca4eb
#
_entry.id   e1955ae699c97930b2aa80002cfca4eb
#
_cell.length_a   1.000
_cell.length_b   1.000
_cell.length_c   1.000
_cell.angle_alpha   90.00
_cell.angle_beta   90.00
_cell.angle_gamma   90.00
#
_symmetry.space_group_name_H-M   'P 1'
#
loop_
_entity.id
_entity.type
_entity.pdbx_description
1 polymer ?
#
loop_
_entity_poly.entity_id
_entity_poly.type
_entity_poly.pdbx_seq_one_letter_code
_entity_poly.pdbx_strand_id
1 'polypeptide(L)'
;MIISDACLGLAESAAEFFPEAAWQRCIVHWYRNIFSHVPSTKVREIAAMLKAIHASEDVAAAREKALQVIEKLRGLRLTKAAELMEAAFEETLTYYAFPEEHWRRLRTNNPLERILREIKRRTRVVGAFPDGQSALNLAAARLRHIAGTAWSNKRYLNMELLKDQQMRGAITA
;
A
#
# COMPACT_ATOMS: atom_id res chain seq x y z
N MET A 1 11.36 4.43 -0.41
CA MET A 1 10.02 4.26 0.22
C MET A 1 9.68 2.77 0.33
N ILE A 2 9.12 2.35 1.45
CA ILE A 2 8.65 0.98 1.71
C ILE A 2 7.13 1.02 1.80
N ILE A 3 6.45 0.10 1.09
CA ILE A 3 4.98 0.01 1.08
C ILE A 3 4.59 -1.34 1.68
N SER A 4 3.86 -1.32 2.78
CA SER A 4 3.44 -2.56 3.45
C SER A 4 2.06 -2.44 4.09
N ASP A 5 1.55 -3.56 4.60
CA ASP A 5 0.50 -3.55 5.62
C ASP A 5 1.11 -3.09 6.95
N ALA A 6 0.29 -2.56 7.84
CA ALA A 6 0.70 -2.23 9.21
C ALA A 6 0.75 -3.50 10.08
N CYS A 7 1.59 -4.45 9.68
CA CYS A 7 1.89 -5.62 10.49
C CYS A 7 2.91 -5.24 11.56
N LEU A 8 2.62 -5.61 12.82
CA LEU A 8 3.56 -5.44 13.92
C LEU A 8 4.90 -6.10 13.55
N GLY A 9 5.99 -5.40 13.79
CA GLY A 9 7.34 -5.83 13.45
C GLY A 9 7.79 -5.47 12.03
N LEU A 10 6.92 -5.39 11.02
CA LEU A 10 7.34 -5.01 9.67
C LEU A 10 7.60 -3.51 9.54
N ALA A 11 6.74 -2.66 10.11
CA ALA A 11 6.96 -1.23 10.13
C ALA A 11 8.17 -0.86 11.01
N GLU A 12 8.33 -1.52 12.16
CA GLU A 12 9.47 -1.37 13.06
C GLU A 12 10.78 -1.82 12.38
N SER A 13 10.78 -3.00 11.75
CA SER A 13 11.94 -3.47 10.98
C SER A 13 12.28 -2.56 9.81
N ALA A 14 11.28 -2.00 9.14
CA ALA A 14 11.52 -1.03 8.07
C ALA A 14 12.21 0.23 8.59
N ALA A 15 11.82 0.74 9.76
CA ALA A 15 12.46 1.89 10.39
C ALA A 15 13.88 1.56 10.90
N GLU A 16 14.10 0.34 11.43
CA GLU A 16 15.40 -0.11 11.93
C GLU A 16 16.42 -0.33 10.80
N PHE A 17 16.04 -1.09 9.77
CA PHE A 17 16.97 -1.48 8.70
C PHE A 17 17.04 -0.50 7.53
N PHE A 18 16.06 0.38 7.39
CA PHE A 18 15.98 1.37 6.33
C PHE A 18 15.52 2.74 6.85
N PRO A 19 16.27 3.37 7.77
CA PRO A 19 15.87 4.59 8.47
C PRO A 19 15.60 5.78 7.53
N GLU A 20 16.24 5.81 6.36
CA GLU A 20 16.02 6.85 5.34
C GLU A 20 14.81 6.58 4.43
N ALA A 21 14.18 5.41 4.55
CA ALA A 21 13.06 5.05 3.70
C ALA A 21 11.74 5.54 4.31
N ALA A 22 11.06 6.46 3.63
CA ALA A 22 9.69 6.78 4.00
C ALA A 22 8.80 5.53 3.95
N TRP A 23 7.97 5.32 4.96
CA TRP A 23 7.03 4.22 5.02
C TRP A 23 5.65 4.67 4.54
N GLN A 24 5.01 3.85 3.72
CA GLN A 24 3.66 4.04 3.19
C GLN A 24 2.79 2.85 3.57
N ARG A 25 1.71 3.09 4.29
CA ARG A 25 0.72 2.06 4.55
C ARG A 25 -0.08 1.75 3.28
N CYS A 26 -0.21 0.48 2.94
CA CYS A 26 -1.00 0.05 1.80
C CYS A 26 -2.48 0.42 1.98
N ILE A 27 -3.01 1.28 1.11
CA ILE A 27 -4.39 1.78 1.23
C ILE A 27 -5.44 0.67 1.09
N VAL A 28 -5.14 -0.41 0.34
CA VAL A 28 -6.08 -1.53 0.17
C VAL A 28 -6.27 -2.28 1.48
N HIS A 29 -5.19 -2.55 2.22
CA HIS A 29 -5.24 -3.18 3.53
C HIS A 29 -5.90 -2.26 4.56
N TRP A 30 -5.57 -0.97 4.53
CA TRP A 30 -6.20 0.02 5.39
C TRP A 30 -7.71 0.10 5.17
N TYR A 31 -8.18 0.12 3.90
CA TYR A 31 -9.62 0.08 3.59
C TYR A 31 -10.28 -1.19 4.15
N ARG A 32 -9.66 -2.36 3.97
CA ARG A 32 -10.19 -3.62 4.51
C ARG A 32 -10.33 -3.58 6.02
N ASN A 33 -9.36 -3.00 6.72
CA ASN A 33 -9.42 -2.83 8.17
C ASN A 33 -10.59 -1.94 8.58
N ILE A 34 -10.85 -0.84 7.89
CA ILE A 34 -12.01 0.02 8.14
C ILE A 34 -13.30 -0.74 7.86
N PHE A 35 -13.39 -1.44 6.71
CA PHE A 35 -14.61 -2.18 6.33
C PHE A 35 -14.97 -3.31 7.29
N SER A 36 -14.01 -3.88 8.02
CA SER A 36 -14.31 -4.90 9.05
C SER A 36 -15.15 -4.36 10.21
N HIS A 37 -15.24 -3.03 10.35
CA HIS A 37 -16.05 -2.33 11.35
C HIS A 37 -17.25 -1.58 10.75
N VAL A 38 -17.58 -1.86 9.49
CA VAL A 38 -18.70 -1.23 8.76
C VAL A 38 -19.72 -2.30 8.39
N PRO A 39 -21.02 -2.09 8.66
CA PRO A 39 -22.08 -2.98 8.19
C PRO A 39 -22.04 -3.16 6.66
N SER A 40 -22.27 -4.37 6.18
CA SER A 40 -22.19 -4.71 4.75
C SER A 40 -23.02 -3.78 3.86
N THR A 41 -24.18 -3.34 4.34
CA THR A 41 -25.09 -2.41 3.65
C THR A 41 -24.48 -1.02 3.41
N LYS A 42 -23.51 -0.59 4.24
CA LYS A 42 -22.87 0.73 4.16
C LYS A 42 -21.48 0.70 3.51
N VAL A 43 -20.89 -0.48 3.30
CA VAL A 43 -19.53 -0.61 2.76
C VAL A 43 -19.36 0.15 1.44
N ARG A 44 -20.35 0.10 0.54
CA ARG A 44 -20.27 0.78 -0.76
C ARG A 44 -20.17 2.31 -0.61
N GLU A 45 -20.97 2.88 0.29
CA GLU A 45 -20.95 4.33 0.57
C GLU A 45 -19.61 4.73 1.18
N ILE A 46 -19.17 4.02 2.22
CA ILE A 46 -17.90 4.30 2.90
C ILE A 46 -16.72 4.12 1.94
N ALA A 47 -16.73 3.10 1.08
CA ALA A 47 -15.69 2.89 0.08
C ALA A 47 -15.57 4.06 -0.91
N ALA A 48 -16.69 4.67 -1.30
CA ALA A 48 -16.66 5.86 -2.16
C ALA A 48 -16.00 7.06 -1.45
N MET A 49 -16.32 7.27 -0.18
CA MET A 49 -15.72 8.34 0.63
C MET A 49 -14.21 8.14 0.84
N LEU A 50 -13.78 6.93 1.20
CA LEU A 50 -12.35 6.63 1.37
C LEU A 50 -11.55 6.79 0.06
N LYS A 51 -12.13 6.38 -1.06
CA LYS A 51 -11.50 6.58 -2.38
C LYS A 51 -11.37 8.04 -2.74
N ALA A 52 -12.32 8.90 -2.36
CA ALA A 52 -12.28 10.33 -2.62
C ALA A 52 -11.10 11.02 -1.91
N ILE A 53 -10.69 10.54 -0.73
CA ILE A 53 -9.50 11.03 -0.02
C ILE A 53 -8.25 10.84 -0.88
N HIS A 54 -8.04 9.62 -1.40
CA HIS A 54 -6.85 9.29 -2.19
C HIS A 54 -6.97 9.67 -3.68
N ALA A 55 -8.06 10.31 -4.07
CA ALA A 55 -8.25 10.91 -5.38
C ALA A 55 -8.12 12.44 -5.33
N SER A 56 -7.65 12.99 -4.22
CA SER A 56 -7.43 14.43 -4.08
C SER A 56 -6.21 14.89 -4.88
N GLU A 57 -6.24 16.15 -5.28
CA GLU A 57 -5.20 16.80 -6.06
C GLU A 57 -3.89 17.01 -5.30
N ASP A 58 -3.97 17.17 -3.99
CA ASP A 58 -2.81 17.35 -3.10
C ASP A 58 -3.07 16.77 -1.71
N VAL A 59 -2.03 16.79 -0.87
CA VAL A 59 -2.07 16.24 0.49
C VAL A 59 -2.96 17.06 1.43
N ALA A 60 -3.07 18.38 1.22
CA ALA A 60 -3.90 19.25 2.07
C ALA A 60 -5.39 18.95 1.84
N ALA A 61 -5.81 18.87 0.57
CA ALA A 61 -7.17 18.46 0.20
C ALA A 61 -7.49 17.02 0.66
N ALA A 62 -6.51 16.10 0.61
CA ALA A 62 -6.68 14.75 1.13
C ALA A 62 -6.91 14.73 2.64
N ARG A 63 -6.17 15.53 3.41
CA ARG A 63 -6.34 15.67 4.86
C ARG A 63 -7.70 16.25 5.23
N GLU A 64 -8.11 17.31 4.55
CA GLU A 64 -9.40 17.93 4.78
C GLU A 64 -10.55 16.93 4.54
N LYS A 65 -10.52 16.22 3.42
CA LYS A 65 -11.50 15.16 3.12
C LYS A 65 -11.46 14.04 4.16
N ALA A 66 -10.28 13.65 4.63
CA ALA A 66 -10.16 12.61 5.66
C ALA A 66 -10.87 13.02 6.95
N LEU A 67 -10.66 14.25 7.43
CA LEU A 67 -11.34 14.80 8.60
C LEU A 67 -12.85 14.83 8.42
N GLN A 68 -13.36 15.28 7.26
CA GLN A 68 -14.79 15.27 6.94
C GLN A 68 -15.37 13.86 6.98
N VAL A 69 -14.63 12.86 6.46
CA VAL A 69 -15.07 11.46 6.48
C VAL A 69 -15.10 10.90 7.92
N ILE A 70 -14.11 11.24 8.76
CA ILE A 70 -14.08 10.86 10.17
C ILE A 70 -15.34 11.37 10.89
N GLU A 71 -15.67 12.65 10.74
CA GLU A 71 -16.88 13.24 11.34
C GLU A 71 -18.15 12.56 10.81
N LYS A 72 -18.22 12.26 9.53
CA LYS A 72 -19.36 11.54 8.95
C LYS A 72 -19.50 10.13 9.52
N LEU A 73 -18.38 9.40 9.69
CA LEU A 73 -18.39 8.08 10.34
C LEU A 73 -18.90 8.14 11.78
N ARG A 74 -18.50 9.17 12.55
CA ARG A 74 -19.00 9.41 13.90
C ARG A 74 -20.51 9.69 13.89
N GLY A 75 -20.99 10.54 12.99
CA GLY A 75 -22.41 10.82 12.80
C GLY A 75 -23.23 9.59 12.43
N LEU A 76 -22.64 8.63 11.70
CA LEU A 76 -23.23 7.34 11.36
C LEU A 76 -23.13 6.30 12.51
N ARG A 77 -22.61 6.66 13.68
CA ARG A 77 -22.32 5.80 14.83
C ARG A 77 -21.33 4.65 14.51
N LEU A 78 -20.45 4.86 13.54
CA LEU A 78 -19.38 3.93 13.18
C LEU A 78 -18.08 4.29 13.91
N THR A 79 -18.13 4.36 15.23
CA THR A 79 -17.07 4.90 16.10
C THR A 79 -15.74 4.17 15.90
N LYS A 80 -15.74 2.84 15.88
CA LYS A 80 -14.51 2.05 15.66
C LYS A 80 -13.87 2.30 14.28
N ALA A 81 -14.68 2.48 13.23
CA ALA A 81 -14.19 2.81 11.91
C ALA A 81 -13.58 4.22 11.87
N ALA A 82 -14.19 5.18 12.57
CA ALA A 82 -13.67 6.55 12.71
C ALA A 82 -12.34 6.58 13.47
N GLU A 83 -12.24 5.88 14.61
CA GLU A 83 -11.01 5.76 15.40
C GLU A 83 -9.85 5.15 14.60
N LEU A 84 -10.11 4.04 13.88
CA LEU A 84 -9.10 3.41 13.02
C LEU A 84 -8.64 4.34 11.90
N MET A 85 -9.56 5.12 11.35
CA MET A 85 -9.25 6.08 10.33
C MET A 85 -8.39 7.20 10.88
N GLU A 86 -8.81 7.81 11.99
CA GLU A 86 -8.10 8.92 12.65
C GLU A 86 -6.67 8.53 13.07
N ALA A 87 -6.49 7.32 13.60
CA ALA A 87 -5.21 6.82 14.05
C ALA A 87 -4.17 6.61 12.92
N ALA A 88 -4.61 6.43 11.67
CA ALA A 88 -3.70 5.90 10.65
C ALA A 88 -3.87 6.48 9.23
N PHE A 89 -4.71 7.48 9.01
CA PHE A 89 -4.90 8.00 7.65
C PHE A 89 -3.64 8.69 7.13
N GLU A 90 -2.87 9.39 7.96
CA GLU A 90 -1.62 10.04 7.57
C GLU A 90 -0.60 9.05 6.99
N GLU A 91 -0.52 7.85 7.55
CA GLU A 91 0.37 6.78 7.06
C GLU A 91 0.03 6.35 5.62
N THR A 92 -1.17 6.66 5.15
CA THR A 92 -1.64 6.35 3.79
C THR A 92 -1.37 7.45 2.78
N LEU A 93 -0.86 8.61 3.21
CA LEU A 93 -0.65 9.80 2.38
C LEU A 93 0.82 10.06 2.02
N THR A 94 1.76 9.24 2.48
CA THR A 94 3.20 9.40 2.23
C THR A 94 3.55 9.50 0.74
N TYR A 95 2.76 8.84 -0.13
CA TYR A 95 2.99 8.86 -1.57
C TYR A 95 2.87 10.25 -2.21
N TYR A 96 2.19 11.21 -1.57
CA TYR A 96 2.07 12.58 -2.08
C TYR A 96 3.42 13.31 -2.12
N ALA A 97 4.41 12.87 -1.35
CA ALA A 97 5.78 13.39 -1.41
C ALA A 97 6.55 13.00 -2.69
N PHE A 98 5.95 12.22 -3.58
CA PHE A 98 6.55 11.71 -4.81
C PHE A 98 5.87 12.32 -6.05
N PRO A 99 6.49 12.25 -7.25
CA PRO A 99 5.88 12.73 -8.48
C PRO A 99 4.48 12.12 -8.71
N GLU A 100 3.53 12.94 -9.15
CA GLU A 100 2.12 12.57 -9.32
C GLU A 100 1.93 11.31 -10.18
N GLU A 101 2.73 11.17 -11.25
CA GLU A 101 2.68 10.01 -12.15
C GLU A 101 2.95 8.68 -11.43
N HIS A 102 3.59 8.74 -10.26
CA HIS A 102 3.89 7.56 -9.45
C HIS A 102 2.81 7.23 -8.41
N TRP A 103 1.97 8.17 -8.00
CA TRP A 103 1.02 8.02 -6.89
C TRP A 103 0.20 6.75 -6.97
N ARG A 104 -0.37 6.46 -8.15
CA ARG A 104 -1.18 5.25 -8.33
C ARG A 104 -0.43 3.95 -8.05
N ARG A 105 0.88 3.94 -8.26
CA ARG A 105 1.74 2.77 -8.07
C ARG A 105 2.29 2.68 -6.66
N LEU A 106 2.42 3.82 -5.99
CA LEU A 106 3.00 3.92 -4.65
C LEU A 106 1.97 3.76 -3.52
N ARG A 107 0.68 3.85 -3.82
CA ARG A 107 -0.40 3.71 -2.84
C ARG A 107 -0.62 2.27 -2.34
N THR A 108 -0.12 1.26 -3.07
CA THR A 108 -0.43 -0.14 -2.80
C THR A 108 0.78 -1.05 -3.04
N ASN A 109 0.82 -2.18 -2.35
CA ASN A 109 1.79 -3.24 -2.55
C ASN A 109 1.33 -4.30 -3.58
N ASN A 110 0.41 -3.94 -4.48
CA ASN A 110 -0.18 -4.84 -5.49
C ASN A 110 0.84 -5.70 -6.28
N PRO A 111 2.01 -5.19 -6.71
CA PRO A 111 3.01 -6.00 -7.40
C PRO A 111 3.50 -7.17 -6.56
N LEU A 112 3.82 -6.93 -5.29
CA LEU A 112 4.23 -7.97 -4.36
C LEU A 112 3.12 -8.99 -4.11
N GLU A 113 1.89 -8.52 -3.87
CA GLU A 113 0.74 -9.42 -3.69
C GLU A 113 0.47 -10.29 -4.91
N ARG A 114 0.66 -9.76 -6.12
CA ARG A 114 0.53 -10.53 -7.35
C ARG A 114 1.56 -11.65 -7.43
N ILE A 115 2.81 -11.38 -7.07
CA ILE A 115 3.88 -12.37 -7.01
C ILE A 115 3.55 -13.44 -5.95
N LEU A 116 3.18 -13.03 -4.74
CA LEU A 116 2.82 -13.95 -3.66
C LEU A 116 1.61 -14.82 -4.01
N ARG A 117 0.62 -14.27 -4.71
CA ARG A 117 -0.54 -15.03 -5.19
C ARG A 117 -0.13 -16.11 -6.18
N GLU A 118 0.79 -15.81 -7.08
CA GLU A 118 1.28 -16.77 -8.06
C GLU A 118 2.11 -17.88 -7.39
N ILE A 119 2.95 -17.54 -6.41
CA ILE A 119 3.66 -18.55 -5.61
C ILE A 119 2.65 -19.45 -4.87
N LYS A 120 1.70 -18.86 -4.14
CA LYS A 120 0.64 -19.59 -3.42
C LYS A 120 -0.17 -20.50 -4.35
N ARG A 121 -0.47 -20.05 -5.55
CA ARG A 121 -1.19 -20.86 -6.54
C ARG A 121 -0.41 -22.10 -6.92
N ARG A 122 0.89 -21.99 -7.11
CA ARG A 122 1.77 -23.12 -7.46
C ARG A 122 2.00 -24.07 -6.29
N THR A 123 2.25 -23.55 -5.10
CA THR A 123 2.45 -24.39 -3.92
C THR A 123 1.21 -25.20 -3.55
N ARG A 124 0.00 -24.62 -3.76
CA ARG A 124 -1.26 -25.38 -3.55
C ARG A 124 -1.45 -26.57 -4.48
N VAL A 125 -0.94 -26.49 -5.72
CA VAL A 125 -1.03 -27.60 -6.69
C VAL A 125 -0.17 -28.78 -6.25
N VAL A 126 0.97 -28.51 -5.62
CA VAL A 126 1.86 -29.57 -5.09
C VAL A 126 1.24 -30.24 -3.85
N GLY A 127 0.49 -29.47 -3.06
CA GLY A 127 -0.18 -29.97 -1.83
C GLY A 127 0.78 -30.06 -0.66
N ALA A 128 1.59 -31.11 -0.56
CA ALA A 128 2.57 -31.33 0.48
C ALA A 128 3.99 -31.36 -0.09
N PHE A 129 4.93 -30.75 0.63
CA PHE A 129 6.35 -30.77 0.29
C PHE A 129 7.07 -31.77 1.22
N PRO A 130 8.05 -32.53 0.72
CA PRO A 130 8.84 -33.44 1.55
C PRO A 130 9.67 -32.69 2.60
N ASP A 131 10.09 -31.47 2.28
CA ASP A 131 10.90 -30.60 3.14
C ASP A 131 10.75 -29.11 2.78
N GLY A 132 11.28 -28.23 3.64
CA GLY A 132 11.27 -26.79 3.41
C GLY A 132 12.10 -26.36 2.21
N GLN A 133 13.19 -27.08 1.89
CA GLN A 133 14.07 -26.77 0.76
C GLN A 133 13.34 -26.98 -0.57
N SER A 134 12.55 -28.02 -0.69
CA SER A 134 11.71 -28.28 -1.88
C SER A 134 10.69 -27.17 -2.10
N ALA A 135 10.07 -26.64 -1.04
CA ALA A 135 9.18 -25.50 -1.12
C ALA A 135 9.91 -24.22 -1.59
N LEU A 136 11.10 -23.95 -1.04
CA LEU A 136 11.94 -22.82 -1.43
C LEU A 136 12.39 -22.92 -2.89
N ASN A 137 12.78 -24.11 -3.34
CA ASN A 137 13.21 -24.36 -4.73
C ASN A 137 12.07 -24.07 -5.71
N LEU A 138 10.83 -24.46 -5.40
CA LEU A 138 9.67 -24.14 -6.23
C LEU A 138 9.41 -22.62 -6.27
N ALA A 139 9.47 -21.95 -5.13
CA ALA A 139 9.31 -20.50 -5.05
C ALA A 139 10.39 -19.77 -5.85
N ALA A 140 11.67 -20.17 -5.69
CA ALA A 140 12.80 -19.60 -6.41
C ALA A 140 12.70 -19.82 -7.94
N ALA A 141 12.33 -21.02 -8.38
CA ALA A 141 12.09 -21.32 -9.78
C ALA A 141 10.98 -20.44 -10.36
N ARG A 142 9.89 -20.22 -9.60
CA ARG A 142 8.81 -19.35 -10.03
C ARG A 142 9.21 -17.89 -10.10
N LEU A 143 9.99 -17.38 -9.16
CA LEU A 143 10.53 -16.03 -9.17
C LEU A 143 11.47 -15.81 -10.36
N ARG A 144 12.37 -16.76 -10.66
CA ARG A 144 13.23 -16.73 -11.86
C ARG A 144 12.41 -16.70 -13.14
N HIS A 145 11.37 -17.51 -13.23
CA HIS A 145 10.48 -17.49 -14.39
C HIS A 145 9.81 -16.13 -14.58
N ILE A 146 9.28 -15.53 -13.50
CA ILE A 146 8.66 -14.19 -13.53
C ILE A 146 9.71 -13.15 -13.96
N ALA A 147 10.93 -13.21 -13.41
CA ALA A 147 12.04 -12.30 -13.76
C ALA A 147 12.45 -12.41 -15.24
N GLY A 148 12.28 -13.56 -15.90
CA GLY A 148 12.53 -13.74 -17.33
C GLY A 148 11.37 -13.32 -18.25
N THR A 149 10.26 -12.84 -17.72
CA THR A 149 9.09 -12.43 -18.53
C THR A 149 9.12 -10.94 -18.87
N ALA A 150 8.35 -10.54 -19.89
CA ALA A 150 8.15 -9.14 -20.25
C ALA A 150 7.58 -8.27 -19.10
N TRP A 151 7.02 -8.89 -18.07
CA TRP A 151 6.53 -8.18 -16.88
C TRP A 151 7.67 -7.54 -16.07
N SER A 152 8.81 -8.21 -15.92
CA SER A 152 9.98 -7.70 -15.21
C SER A 152 10.69 -6.56 -15.97
N ASN A 153 10.55 -6.52 -17.29
CA ASN A 153 11.17 -5.50 -18.14
C ASN A 153 10.34 -4.21 -18.21
N LYS A 154 9.12 -4.21 -17.68
CA LYS A 154 8.28 -2.99 -17.63
C LYS A 154 8.83 -2.02 -16.59
N ARG A 155 9.15 -0.81 -17.02
CA ARG A 155 9.47 0.30 -16.11
C ARG A 155 8.25 0.55 -15.21
N TYR A 156 8.42 0.28 -13.92
CA TYR A 156 7.36 0.49 -12.93
C TYR A 156 7.25 1.95 -12.51
N LEU A 157 8.40 2.60 -12.34
CA LEU A 157 8.54 4.02 -12.01
C LEU A 157 9.46 4.69 -13.01
N ASN A 158 9.22 5.96 -13.33
CA ASN A 158 10.17 6.79 -14.04
C ASN A 158 11.11 7.45 -13.03
N MET A 159 12.31 6.91 -12.87
CA MET A 159 13.28 7.37 -11.89
C MET A 159 13.87 8.76 -12.23
N GLU A 160 13.76 9.22 -13.47
CA GLU A 160 14.23 10.57 -13.86
C GLU A 160 13.39 11.64 -13.16
N LEU A 161 12.06 11.48 -13.13
CA LEU A 161 11.18 12.42 -12.41
C LEU A 161 11.52 12.53 -10.92
N LEU A 162 11.95 11.43 -10.30
CA LEU A 162 12.35 11.44 -8.90
C LEU A 162 13.67 12.20 -8.71
N LYS A 163 14.63 12.01 -9.61
CA LYS A 163 15.90 12.75 -9.58
C LYS A 163 15.69 14.26 -9.78
N ASP A 164 14.84 14.63 -10.73
CA ASP A 164 14.50 16.04 -10.99
C ASP A 164 13.83 16.69 -9.77
N GLN A 165 12.94 15.97 -9.10
CA GLN A 165 12.31 16.44 -7.86
C GLN A 165 13.34 16.64 -6.75
N GLN A 166 14.27 15.72 -6.56
CA GLN A 166 15.34 15.80 -5.57
C GLN A 166 16.27 17.00 -5.86
N MET A 167 16.65 17.22 -7.11
CA MET A 167 17.47 18.36 -7.51
C MET A 167 16.75 19.70 -7.26
N ARG A 168 15.46 19.79 -7.57
CA ARG A 168 14.66 21.01 -7.27
C ARG A 168 14.52 21.25 -5.78
N GLY A 169 14.30 20.20 -4.98
CA GLY A 169 14.25 20.32 -3.51
C GLY A 169 15.59 20.74 -2.88
N ALA A 170 16.71 20.31 -3.45
CA ALA A 170 18.04 20.72 -3.00
C ALA A 170 18.39 22.18 -3.35
N ILE A 171 17.77 22.77 -4.39
CA ILE A 171 17.98 24.17 -4.80
C ILE A 171 17.12 25.14 -3.94
N THR A 172 16.02 24.62 -3.33
CA THR A 172 15.09 25.42 -2.52
C THR A 172 15.33 25.33 -1.01
N ALA A 173 16.29 24.54 -0.58
CA ALA A 173 16.72 24.37 0.83
C ALA A 173 18.04 25.14 1.08
#